data_d0bfe4e4bfaa4fa81ac1680f10d2b230
#
_entry.id   d0bfe4e4bfaa4fa81ac1680f10d2b230
#
_cell.length_a   1.000
_cell.length_b   1.000
_cell.length_c   1.000
_cell.angle_alpha   90.00
_cell.angle_beta   90.00
_cell.angle_gamma   90.00
#
_symmetry.space_group_name_H-M   'P 1'
#
loop_
_entity.id
_entity.type
_entity.pdbx_description
1 polymer ?
#
loop_
_entity_poly.entity_id
_entity_poly.type
_entity_poly.pdbx_seq_one_letter_code
_entity_poly.pdbx_strand_id
1 'polypeptide(L)'
;SEEFASYKEALKNAMGAVKVSIQTKGPQHMVLLSQITDAINQMGLGVAQNAQEDAPLQVIVETTVDGYSSDRVKGLEWCSSGASVSMVDKTLGATFARFHVQDRAGTSRRPDSLRRSMQGVGEKAAQQISQRMYAYLKIR
;
A
#
# COMPACT_ATOMS: atom_id res chain seq x y z
N SER A 1 23.56 16.16 19.88
CA SER A 1 23.21 16.96 21.05
C SER A 1 21.84 16.57 21.59
N GLU A 2 21.60 16.89 22.83
CA GLU A 2 20.31 16.61 23.48
C GLU A 2 19.17 17.37 22.80
N GLU A 3 19.41 18.59 22.36
CA GLU A 3 18.40 19.38 21.65
C GLU A 3 17.99 18.74 20.33
N PHE A 4 18.96 18.22 19.59
CA PHE A 4 18.70 17.56 18.32
C PHE A 4 17.93 16.26 18.52
N ALA A 5 18.30 15.47 19.54
CA ALA A 5 17.59 14.23 19.88
C ALA A 5 16.15 14.51 20.31
N SER A 6 15.93 15.55 21.12
CA SER A 6 14.60 15.98 21.55
C SER A 6 13.73 16.44 20.38
N TYR A 7 14.34 17.17 19.43
CA TYR A 7 13.64 17.62 18.22
C TYR A 7 13.21 16.44 17.36
N LYS A 8 14.10 15.47 17.15
CA LYS A 8 13.78 14.25 16.39
C LYS A 8 12.65 13.47 17.03
N GLU A 9 12.68 13.33 18.33
CA GLU A 9 11.63 12.61 19.06
C GLU A 9 10.28 13.34 19.00
N ALA A 10 10.29 14.66 19.15
CA ALA A 10 9.09 15.47 19.01
C ALA A 10 8.48 15.35 17.61
N LEU A 11 9.33 15.36 16.58
CA LEU A 11 8.89 15.20 15.20
C LEU A 11 8.30 13.80 14.97
N LYS A 12 8.95 12.78 15.48
CA LYS A 12 8.46 11.40 15.39
C LYS A 12 7.10 11.24 16.07
N ASN A 13 6.94 11.83 17.26
CA ASN A 13 5.68 11.79 18.00
C ASN A 13 4.58 12.55 17.27
N ALA A 14 4.91 13.70 16.68
CA ALA A 14 3.96 14.47 15.89
C ALA A 14 3.50 13.69 14.64
N MET A 15 4.43 13.01 13.96
CA MET A 15 4.09 12.16 12.81
C MET A 15 3.25 10.96 13.22
N GLY A 16 3.53 10.34 14.37
CA GLY A 16 2.75 9.23 14.89
C GLY A 16 1.32 9.60 15.25
N ALA A 17 1.05 10.89 15.50
CA ALA A 17 -0.29 11.39 15.75
C ALA A 17 -1.11 11.53 14.45
N VAL A 18 -0.43 11.59 13.29
CA VAL A 18 -1.11 11.60 11.98
C VAL A 18 -1.53 10.18 11.64
N LYS A 19 -2.81 9.98 11.46
CA LYS A 19 -3.37 8.66 11.15
C LYS A 19 -3.77 8.56 9.71
N VAL A 20 -3.59 7.36 9.18
CA VAL A 20 -3.95 7.00 7.80
C VAL A 20 -4.99 5.89 7.87
N SER A 21 -6.12 6.08 7.22
CA SER A 21 -7.07 5.00 7.00
C SER A 21 -6.71 4.26 5.72
N ILE A 22 -6.83 2.94 5.74
CA ILE A 22 -6.54 2.10 4.58
C ILE A 22 -7.80 1.33 4.24
N GLN A 23 -8.27 1.47 3.01
CA GLN A 23 -9.44 0.78 2.51
C GLN A 23 -9.00 -0.06 1.31
N THR A 24 -9.21 -1.37 1.40
CA THR A 24 -8.84 -2.30 0.34
C THR A 24 -10.05 -3.11 -0.08
N LYS A 25 -10.14 -3.41 -1.36
CA LYS A 25 -11.18 -4.29 -1.93
C LYS A 25 -10.63 -5.05 -3.12
N GLY A 26 -11.31 -6.13 -3.48
CA GLY A 26 -10.97 -6.95 -4.63
C GLY A 26 -10.29 -8.26 -4.23
N PRO A 27 -9.89 -9.07 -5.22
CA PRO A 27 -9.24 -10.37 -4.97
C PRO A 27 -7.97 -10.21 -4.15
N GLN A 28 -7.77 -11.05 -3.14
CA GLN A 28 -6.55 -11.09 -2.32
C GLN A 28 -6.19 -9.75 -1.65
N HIS A 29 -7.17 -8.86 -1.47
CA HIS A 29 -6.90 -7.50 -0.96
C HIS A 29 -6.28 -7.48 0.43
N MET A 30 -6.51 -8.51 1.25
CA MET A 30 -5.96 -8.58 2.61
C MET A 30 -4.44 -8.70 2.62
N VAL A 31 -3.85 -9.27 1.57
CA VAL A 31 -2.38 -9.31 1.41
C VAL A 31 -1.84 -7.88 1.31
N LEU A 32 -2.48 -7.05 0.49
CA LEU A 32 -2.07 -5.66 0.33
C LEU A 32 -2.32 -4.85 1.59
N LEU A 33 -3.43 -5.09 2.28
CA LEU A 33 -3.74 -4.39 3.53
C LEU A 33 -2.61 -4.56 4.54
N SER A 34 -2.13 -5.79 4.71
CA SER A 34 -1.03 -6.09 5.63
C SER A 34 0.26 -5.37 5.23
N GLN A 35 0.64 -5.46 3.95
CA GLN A 35 1.87 -4.84 3.45
C GLN A 35 1.84 -3.32 3.54
N ILE A 36 0.71 -2.72 3.21
CA ILE A 36 0.55 -1.25 3.26
C ILE A 36 0.53 -0.77 4.71
N THR A 37 -0.13 -1.50 5.61
CA THR A 37 -0.13 -1.20 7.03
C THR A 37 1.30 -1.17 7.58
N ASP A 38 2.10 -2.17 7.25
CA ASP A 38 3.49 -2.24 7.68
C ASP A 38 4.30 -1.07 7.12
N ALA A 39 4.11 -0.73 5.85
CA ALA A 39 4.83 0.38 5.22
C ALA A 39 4.49 1.72 5.88
N ILE A 40 3.21 1.97 6.16
CA ILE A 40 2.76 3.19 6.84
C ILE A 40 3.35 3.27 8.25
N ASN A 41 3.32 2.18 9.00
CA ASN A 41 3.90 2.11 10.34
C ASN A 41 5.41 2.34 10.33
N GLN A 42 6.12 1.79 9.34
CA GLN A 42 7.56 2.00 9.19
C GLN A 42 7.94 3.45 8.93
N MET A 43 7.03 4.22 8.35
CA MET A 43 7.20 5.67 8.17
C MET A 43 7.02 6.46 9.47
N GLY A 44 6.56 5.82 10.53
CA GLY A 44 6.24 6.48 11.80
C GLY A 44 4.83 7.05 11.86
N LEU A 45 3.98 6.75 10.88
CA LEU A 45 2.59 7.18 10.87
C LEU A 45 1.71 6.13 11.54
N GLY A 46 0.59 6.57 12.10
CA GLY A 46 -0.41 5.66 12.67
C GLY A 46 -1.37 5.17 11.62
N VAL A 47 -1.92 3.97 11.83
CA VAL A 47 -2.98 3.41 10.99
C VAL A 47 -4.28 3.39 11.81
N ALA A 48 -5.36 3.89 11.22
CA ALA A 48 -6.66 3.90 11.85
C ALA A 48 -7.15 2.47 12.08
N GLN A 49 -7.60 2.18 13.30
CA GLN A 49 -8.01 0.82 13.69
C GLN A 49 -9.38 0.43 13.14
N ASN A 50 -10.22 1.42 12.85
CA ASN A 50 -11.56 1.18 12.32
C ASN A 50 -12.05 2.44 11.58
N ALA A 51 -13.18 2.30 10.90
CA ALA A 51 -13.75 3.38 10.08
C ALA A 51 -14.22 4.60 10.88
N GLN A 52 -14.40 4.45 12.19
CA GLN A 52 -14.88 5.52 13.08
C GLN A 52 -13.74 6.38 13.61
N GLU A 53 -12.50 5.87 13.54
CA GLU A 53 -11.33 6.60 13.98
C GLU A 53 -11.00 7.71 12.97
N ASP A 54 -10.76 8.92 13.48
CA ASP A 54 -10.44 10.04 12.65
C ASP A 54 -9.07 9.86 11.98
N ALA A 55 -9.06 9.93 10.66
CA ALA A 55 -7.85 9.78 9.87
C ALA A 55 -7.87 10.81 8.74
N PRO A 56 -7.02 11.86 8.83
CA PRO A 56 -7.00 12.90 7.80
C PRO A 56 -6.49 12.42 6.45
N LEU A 57 -5.68 11.37 6.43
CA LEU A 57 -5.16 10.79 5.19
C LEU A 57 -5.81 9.44 4.95
N GLN A 58 -6.04 9.12 3.69
CA GLN A 58 -6.68 7.88 3.30
C GLN A 58 -5.98 7.26 2.09
N VAL A 59 -5.76 5.96 2.14
CA VAL A 59 -5.26 5.16 1.02
C VAL A 59 -6.37 4.21 0.60
N ILE A 60 -6.77 4.28 -0.66
CA ILE A 60 -7.82 3.44 -1.22
C ILE A 60 -7.20 2.55 -2.29
N VAL A 61 -7.38 1.23 -2.14
CA VAL A 61 -6.76 0.25 -3.01
C VAL A 61 -7.81 -0.71 -3.55
N GLU A 62 -7.79 -0.89 -4.86
CA GLU A 62 -8.63 -1.90 -5.51
C GLU A 62 -7.72 -2.84 -6.30
N THR A 63 -7.76 -4.13 -5.93
CA THR A 63 -6.99 -5.17 -6.61
C THR A 63 -7.78 -5.74 -7.78
N THR A 64 -7.06 -6.22 -8.79
CA THR A 64 -7.63 -6.91 -9.95
C THR A 64 -6.79 -8.12 -10.29
N VAL A 65 -7.42 -9.14 -10.83
CA VAL A 65 -6.74 -10.24 -11.52
C VAL A 65 -6.91 -9.98 -13.01
N ASP A 66 -5.81 -9.68 -13.68
CA ASP A 66 -5.86 -9.23 -15.07
C ASP A 66 -5.92 -10.38 -16.06
N GLY A 67 -5.43 -11.56 -15.67
CA GLY A 67 -5.55 -12.73 -16.50
C GLY A 67 -4.63 -13.88 -16.11
N TYR A 68 -4.90 -15.02 -16.72
CA TYR A 68 -4.10 -16.23 -16.57
C TYR A 68 -3.61 -16.68 -17.94
N SER A 69 -2.45 -17.29 -17.98
CA SER A 69 -1.94 -17.97 -19.17
C SER A 69 -1.15 -19.20 -18.76
N SER A 70 -1.09 -20.18 -19.63
CA SER A 70 -0.41 -21.44 -19.37
C SER A 70 0.76 -21.60 -20.34
N ASP A 71 1.92 -22.00 -19.83
CA ASP A 71 3.06 -22.42 -20.61
C ASP A 71 3.21 -23.93 -20.42
N ARG A 72 2.66 -24.70 -21.36
CA ARG A 72 2.65 -26.16 -21.27
C ARG A 72 4.02 -26.78 -21.39
N VAL A 73 4.94 -26.13 -22.12
CA VAL A 73 6.29 -26.63 -22.30
C VAL A 73 7.06 -26.57 -21.00
N LYS A 74 6.94 -25.47 -20.26
CA LYS A 74 7.61 -25.29 -18.97
C LYS A 74 6.79 -25.77 -17.77
N GLY A 75 5.52 -26.13 -17.99
CA GLY A 75 4.64 -26.54 -16.91
C GLY A 75 4.27 -25.42 -15.97
N LEU A 76 4.18 -24.19 -16.48
CA LEU A 76 3.90 -22.99 -15.68
C LEU A 76 2.50 -22.48 -15.94
N GLU A 77 1.85 -22.08 -14.87
CA GLU A 77 0.60 -21.31 -14.89
C GLU A 77 0.94 -19.88 -14.49
N TRP A 78 0.69 -18.93 -15.38
CA TRP A 78 0.98 -17.53 -15.15
C TRP A 78 -0.28 -16.79 -14.70
N CYS A 79 -0.10 -15.89 -13.74
CA CYS A 79 -1.16 -14.98 -13.31
C CYS A 79 -0.61 -13.56 -13.34
N SER A 80 -1.38 -12.65 -13.94
CA SER A 80 -1.13 -11.22 -13.91
C SER A 80 -2.15 -10.56 -13.00
N SER A 81 -1.66 -9.77 -12.06
CA SER A 81 -2.50 -9.07 -11.08
C SER A 81 -2.13 -7.59 -11.04
N GLY A 82 -3.03 -6.79 -10.52
CA GLY A 82 -2.79 -5.36 -10.42
C GLY A 82 -3.52 -4.73 -9.25
N ALA A 83 -3.21 -3.47 -9.00
CA ALA A 83 -3.94 -2.66 -8.05
C ALA A 83 -3.94 -1.20 -8.48
N SER A 84 -5.09 -0.57 -8.32
CA SER A 84 -5.25 0.87 -8.49
C SER A 84 -5.28 1.50 -7.11
N VAL A 85 -4.50 2.56 -6.93
CA VAL A 85 -4.32 3.21 -5.65
C VAL A 85 -4.66 4.68 -5.78
N SER A 86 -5.45 5.19 -4.82
CA SER A 86 -5.73 6.62 -4.65
C SER A 86 -5.35 7.03 -3.24
N MET A 87 -4.68 8.15 -3.11
CA MET A 87 -4.27 8.72 -1.84
C MET A 87 -4.93 10.08 -1.65
N VAL A 88 -5.67 10.23 -0.57
CA VAL A 88 -6.58 11.36 -0.36
C VAL A 88 -6.23 12.07 0.93
N ASP A 89 -6.22 13.40 0.88
CA ASP A 89 -6.20 14.25 2.07
C ASP A 89 -7.66 14.69 2.32
N LYS A 90 -8.29 14.10 3.32
CA LYS A 90 -9.69 14.34 3.64
C LYS A 90 -9.92 15.73 4.20
N THR A 91 -8.91 16.32 4.84
CA THR A 91 -9.00 17.68 5.37
C THR A 91 -9.16 18.69 4.24
N LEU A 92 -8.43 18.49 3.14
CA LEU A 92 -8.47 19.37 1.97
C LEU A 92 -9.48 18.91 0.91
N GLY A 93 -10.02 17.69 1.06
CA GLY A 93 -10.89 17.10 0.04
C GLY A 93 -10.18 16.85 -1.28
N ALA A 94 -8.88 16.56 -1.24
CA ALA A 94 -8.06 16.46 -2.45
C ALA A 94 -7.38 15.10 -2.55
N THR A 95 -7.35 14.55 -3.75
CA THR A 95 -6.54 13.38 -4.09
C THR A 95 -5.14 13.86 -4.48
N PHE A 96 -4.12 13.45 -3.73
CA PHE A 96 -2.76 13.91 -3.99
C PHE A 96 -1.90 12.89 -4.74
N ALA A 97 -2.39 11.66 -4.93
CA ALA A 97 -1.71 10.67 -5.73
C ALA A 97 -2.70 9.65 -6.27
N ARG A 98 -2.47 9.25 -7.51
CA ARG A 98 -3.15 8.12 -8.15
C ARG A 98 -2.14 7.36 -8.98
N PHE A 99 -2.16 6.04 -8.86
CA PHE A 99 -1.26 5.22 -9.66
C PHE A 99 -1.80 3.79 -9.75
N HIS A 100 -1.22 3.05 -10.67
CA HIS A 100 -1.53 1.64 -10.89
C HIS A 100 -0.24 0.84 -10.85
N VAL A 101 -0.26 -0.32 -10.22
CA VAL A 101 0.86 -1.25 -10.19
C VAL A 101 0.40 -2.61 -10.70
N GLN A 102 1.32 -3.34 -11.30
CA GLN A 102 1.06 -4.68 -11.84
C GLN A 102 2.23 -5.59 -11.52
N ASP A 103 1.93 -6.86 -11.37
CA ASP A 103 2.95 -7.88 -11.28
C ASP A 103 2.44 -9.19 -11.89
N ARG A 104 3.37 -10.08 -12.16
CA ARG A 104 3.10 -11.34 -12.81
C ARG A 104 3.94 -12.42 -12.17
N ALA A 105 3.33 -13.59 -11.96
CA ALA A 105 4.03 -14.73 -11.38
C ALA A 105 3.65 -16.02 -12.08
N GLY A 106 4.62 -16.89 -12.26
CA GLY A 106 4.42 -18.21 -12.82
C GLY A 106 4.83 -19.30 -11.83
N THR A 107 3.93 -20.24 -11.60
CA THR A 107 4.16 -21.42 -10.75
C THR A 107 3.49 -22.62 -11.40
N SER A 108 3.65 -23.80 -10.80
CA SER A 108 2.99 -25.00 -11.31
C SER A 108 1.48 -25.02 -11.12
N ARG A 109 0.93 -24.10 -10.28
CA ARG A 109 -0.50 -24.10 -9.92
C ARG A 109 -1.03 -22.66 -9.92
N ARG A 110 -2.24 -22.48 -10.50
CA ARG A 110 -2.88 -21.17 -10.58
C ARG A 110 -3.09 -20.49 -9.22
N PRO A 111 -3.56 -21.17 -8.16
CA PRO A 111 -3.71 -20.50 -6.86
C PRO A 111 -2.42 -19.93 -6.31
N ASP A 112 -1.30 -20.63 -6.52
CA ASP A 112 0.01 -20.16 -6.08
C ASP A 112 0.49 -18.99 -6.92
N SER A 113 0.24 -19.02 -8.22
CA SER A 113 0.57 -17.93 -9.13
C SER A 113 -0.21 -16.66 -8.80
N LEU A 114 -1.50 -16.81 -8.48
CA LEU A 114 -2.32 -15.69 -8.02
C LEU A 114 -1.75 -15.08 -6.75
N ARG A 115 -1.46 -15.90 -5.75
CA ARG A 115 -0.93 -15.41 -4.48
C ARG A 115 0.40 -14.67 -4.67
N ARG A 116 1.33 -15.25 -5.45
CA ARG A 116 2.64 -14.64 -5.69
C ARG A 116 2.55 -13.36 -6.49
N SER A 117 1.73 -13.30 -7.53
CA SER A 117 1.55 -12.07 -8.30
C SER A 117 0.96 -10.98 -7.41
N MET A 118 0.02 -11.32 -6.53
CA MET A 118 -0.59 -10.34 -5.64
C MET A 118 0.37 -9.88 -4.55
N GLN A 119 1.26 -10.75 -4.06
CA GLN A 119 2.33 -10.34 -3.15
C GLN A 119 3.26 -9.33 -3.81
N GLY A 120 3.62 -9.55 -5.08
CA GLY A 120 4.42 -8.61 -5.85
C GLY A 120 3.72 -7.27 -6.08
N VAL A 121 2.42 -7.31 -6.36
CA VAL A 121 1.60 -6.10 -6.47
C VAL A 121 1.64 -5.32 -5.15
N GLY A 122 1.48 -6.02 -4.03
CA GLY A 122 1.51 -5.39 -2.71
C GLY A 122 2.84 -4.76 -2.38
N GLU A 123 3.95 -5.40 -2.72
CA GLU A 123 5.29 -4.83 -2.53
C GLU A 123 5.46 -3.54 -3.34
N LYS A 124 5.06 -3.56 -4.60
CA LYS A 124 5.14 -2.38 -5.48
C LYS A 124 4.22 -1.26 -4.98
N ALA A 125 3.00 -1.60 -4.58
CA ALA A 125 2.05 -0.62 -4.05
C ALA A 125 2.58 0.01 -2.77
N ALA A 126 3.08 -0.78 -1.83
CA ALA A 126 3.62 -0.29 -0.56
C ALA A 126 4.80 0.66 -0.79
N GLN A 127 5.70 0.33 -1.71
CA GLN A 127 6.83 1.18 -2.06
C GLN A 127 6.38 2.52 -2.63
N GLN A 128 5.45 2.51 -3.58
CA GLN A 128 4.92 3.73 -4.18
C GLN A 128 4.15 4.59 -3.18
N ILE A 129 3.35 3.96 -2.32
CA ILE A 129 2.62 4.66 -1.27
C ILE A 129 3.59 5.37 -0.34
N SER A 130 4.65 4.69 0.11
CA SER A 130 5.66 5.26 1.00
C SER A 130 6.32 6.47 0.36
N GLN A 131 6.74 6.35 -0.90
CA GLN A 131 7.39 7.44 -1.62
C GLN A 131 6.49 8.65 -1.77
N ARG A 132 5.24 8.43 -2.16
CA ARG A 132 4.28 9.52 -2.41
C ARG A 132 3.80 10.16 -1.12
N MET A 133 3.59 9.35 -0.08
CA MET A 133 3.23 9.86 1.25
C MET A 133 4.35 10.73 1.81
N TYR A 134 5.60 10.25 1.73
CA TYR A 134 6.76 11.01 2.19
C TYR A 134 6.88 12.34 1.44
N ALA A 135 6.75 12.29 0.12
CA ALA A 135 6.84 13.51 -0.71
C ALA A 135 5.74 14.51 -0.34
N TYR A 136 4.52 14.04 -0.14
CA TYR A 136 3.38 14.89 0.23
C TYR A 136 3.59 15.54 1.59
N LEU A 137 3.96 14.75 2.60
CA LEU A 137 4.14 15.25 3.96
C LEU A 137 5.35 16.16 4.10
N LYS A 138 6.40 15.92 3.31
CA LYS A 138 7.61 16.77 3.32
C LYS A 138 7.32 18.17 2.81
N ILE A 139 6.42 18.31 1.85
CA ILE A 139 6.07 19.59 1.24
C ILE A 139 5.14 20.41 2.14
N ARG A 140 4.37 19.74 2.98
CA ARG A 140 3.51 20.38 3.95
C ARG A 140 4.31 20.86 5.14
#